data_1482b1c1509d154aafed2e8cdd94f736
#
_entry.id   1482b1c1509d154aafed2e8cdd94f736
#
_cell.length_a   1.000
_cell.length_b   1.000
_cell.length_c   1.000
_cell.angle_alpha   90.00
_cell.angle_beta   90.00
_cell.angle_gamma   90.00
#
_symmetry.space_group_name_H-M   'P 1'
#
loop_
_entity.id
_entity.type
_entity.pdbx_description
1 polymer ?
#
loop_
_entity_poly.entity_id
_entity_poly.type
_entity_poly.pdbx_seq_one_letter_code
_entity_poly.pdbx_strand_id
1 'polypeptide(L)'
;IRDRFYNDTIPEQREKGLEMGLSMLEKCEELWVMGKNISQGMRGEIAHAKNLGIPIYHVEMPDDIMYYPVSADNHALLGQHSCMPDSRDKDYMGKILVMNYDALKPEYRSRPYQLWFATGGFGCSPTARGRRVFATSLYDGEQSSFYRQDFAGIIKPEVWEEVQGQYDFQITTQEVHKDSETPQEGMET
;
A
#
# COMPACT_ATOMS: atom_id res chain seq x y z
N ILE A 1 -6.35 15.95 8.49
CA ILE A 1 -7.55 15.11 8.68
C ILE A 1 -7.29 13.95 9.66
N ARG A 2 -6.09 13.85 10.27
CA ARG A 2 -5.74 12.78 11.23
C ARG A 2 -6.42 12.90 12.61
N ASP A 3 -7.05 14.02 12.93
CA ASP A 3 -7.51 14.32 14.29
C ASP A 3 -8.97 13.96 14.57
N ARG A 4 -9.59 13.14 13.74
CA ARG A 4 -11.01 12.74 13.90
C ARG A 4 -11.25 11.27 14.22
N PHE A 5 -10.22 10.48 14.41
CA PHE A 5 -10.40 9.09 14.81
C PHE A 5 -10.27 8.97 16.33
N TYR A 6 -11.23 8.31 16.96
CA TYR A 6 -11.19 8.02 18.37
C TYR A 6 -9.98 7.16 18.70
N ASN A 7 -9.31 7.48 19.80
CA ASN A 7 -8.18 6.71 20.28
C ASN A 7 -8.71 5.58 21.17
N ASP A 8 -8.58 4.34 20.71
CA ASP A 8 -9.06 3.13 21.39
C ASP A 8 -8.40 2.90 22.77
N THR A 9 -7.28 3.57 23.06
CA THR A 9 -6.64 3.50 24.37
C THR A 9 -7.33 4.39 25.41
N ILE A 10 -8.21 5.29 24.98
CA ILE A 10 -8.99 6.19 25.84
C ILE A 10 -10.41 5.61 25.96
N PRO A 11 -10.84 5.12 27.14
CA PRO A 11 -12.13 4.43 27.31
C PRO A 11 -13.33 5.20 26.78
N GLU A 12 -13.40 6.51 27.05
CA GLU A 12 -14.51 7.38 26.61
C GLU A 12 -14.57 7.53 25.08
N GLN A 13 -13.39 7.58 24.43
CA GLN A 13 -13.33 7.68 22.98
C GLN A 13 -13.67 6.35 22.30
N ARG A 14 -13.24 5.24 22.91
CA ARG A 14 -13.61 3.90 22.48
C ARG A 14 -15.12 3.67 22.56
N GLU A 15 -15.76 4.09 23.65
CA GLU A 15 -17.20 3.95 23.82
C GLU A 15 -17.97 4.73 22.74
N LYS A 16 -17.59 5.98 22.47
CA LYS A 16 -18.16 6.77 21.38
C LYS A 16 -17.93 6.16 20.00
N GLY A 17 -16.76 5.56 19.79
CA GLY A 17 -16.45 4.84 18.53
C GLY A 17 -17.37 3.64 18.33
N LEU A 18 -17.61 2.86 19.39
CA LEU A 18 -18.53 1.73 19.35
C LEU A 18 -19.99 2.18 19.12
N GLU A 19 -20.46 3.20 19.80
CA GLU A 19 -21.80 3.77 19.59
C GLU A 19 -21.99 4.25 18.14
N MET A 20 -20.98 4.93 17.58
CA MET A 20 -21.03 5.38 16.18
C MET A 20 -21.05 4.19 15.21
N GLY A 21 -20.28 3.14 15.49
CA GLY A 21 -20.30 1.90 14.72
C GLY A 21 -21.69 1.26 14.68
N LEU A 22 -22.35 1.15 15.83
CA LEU A 22 -23.73 0.63 15.93
C LEU A 22 -24.74 1.50 15.17
N SER A 23 -24.63 2.82 15.28
CA SER A 23 -25.50 3.76 14.54
C SER A 23 -25.31 3.69 13.02
N MET A 24 -24.09 3.37 12.56
CA MET A 24 -23.83 3.12 11.14
C MET A 24 -24.41 1.78 10.69
N LEU A 25 -24.28 0.75 11.52
CA LEU A 25 -24.80 -0.59 11.25
C LEU A 25 -26.31 -0.58 11.05
N GLU A 26 -27.07 0.26 11.75
CA GLU A 26 -28.53 0.44 11.57
C GLU A 26 -28.93 0.86 10.15
N LYS A 27 -28.00 1.41 9.38
CA LYS A 27 -28.22 1.86 8.00
C LYS A 27 -27.69 0.87 6.97
N CYS A 28 -27.10 -0.24 7.41
CA CYS A 28 -26.55 -1.26 6.53
C CYS A 28 -27.59 -2.30 6.15
N GLU A 29 -27.52 -2.80 4.94
CA GLU A 29 -28.39 -3.88 4.44
C GLU A 29 -27.89 -5.26 4.87
N GLU A 30 -26.60 -5.39 5.18
CA GLU A 30 -25.95 -6.63 5.59
C GLU A 30 -24.70 -6.37 6.43
N LEU A 31 -24.32 -7.34 7.27
CA LEU A 31 -23.09 -7.33 8.06
C LEU A 31 -22.17 -8.48 7.63
N TRP A 32 -20.96 -8.15 7.24
CA TRP A 32 -19.93 -9.13 6.91
C TRP A 32 -18.93 -9.25 8.04
N VAL A 33 -18.88 -10.43 8.65
CA VAL A 33 -17.94 -10.77 9.73
C VAL A 33 -16.77 -11.54 9.13
N MET A 34 -15.60 -10.93 9.19
CA MET A 34 -14.42 -11.47 8.51
C MET A 34 -13.42 -12.06 9.50
N GLY A 35 -12.85 -13.21 9.14
CA GLY A 35 -11.83 -13.91 9.93
C GLY A 35 -12.40 -14.79 11.04
N LYS A 36 -11.48 -15.54 11.67
CA LYS A 36 -11.82 -16.54 12.69
C LYS A 36 -11.96 -15.96 14.11
N ASN A 37 -11.29 -14.84 14.37
CA ASN A 37 -11.22 -14.23 15.69
C ASN A 37 -12.23 -13.09 15.83
N ILE A 38 -13.25 -13.31 16.65
CA ILE A 38 -14.29 -12.31 16.92
C ILE A 38 -13.92 -11.54 18.18
N SER A 39 -13.61 -10.24 18.02
CA SER A 39 -13.33 -9.34 19.13
C SER A 39 -14.57 -9.02 19.96
N GLN A 40 -14.39 -8.38 21.12
CA GLN A 40 -15.51 -7.96 21.94
C GLN A 40 -16.41 -6.93 21.24
N GLY A 41 -15.81 -5.99 20.47
CA GLY A 41 -16.56 -5.02 19.68
C GLY A 41 -17.39 -5.70 18.60
N MET A 42 -16.78 -6.61 17.82
CA MET A 42 -17.49 -7.39 16.80
C MET A 42 -18.66 -8.20 17.37
N ARG A 43 -18.54 -8.73 18.60
CA ARG A 43 -19.67 -9.42 19.26
C ARG A 43 -20.84 -8.49 19.52
N GLY A 44 -20.55 -7.24 19.91
CA GLY A 44 -21.57 -6.21 20.08
C GLY A 44 -22.30 -5.86 18.79
N GLU A 45 -21.55 -5.67 17.70
CA GLU A 45 -22.09 -5.40 16.38
C GLU A 45 -22.93 -6.58 15.85
N ILE A 46 -22.44 -7.82 15.99
CA ILE A 46 -23.18 -9.04 15.62
C ILE A 46 -24.50 -9.15 16.40
N ALA A 47 -24.47 -8.89 17.70
CA ALA A 47 -25.68 -8.94 18.52
C ALA A 47 -26.68 -7.87 18.11
N HIS A 48 -26.21 -6.66 17.82
CA HIS A 48 -27.04 -5.56 17.37
C HIS A 48 -27.66 -5.83 15.99
N ALA A 49 -26.88 -6.33 15.03
CA ALA A 49 -27.37 -6.74 13.71
C ALA A 49 -28.46 -7.82 13.81
N LYS A 50 -28.27 -8.81 14.70
CA LYS A 50 -29.30 -9.85 14.95
C LYS A 50 -30.60 -9.26 15.48
N ASN A 51 -30.52 -8.29 16.40
CA ASN A 51 -31.71 -7.64 16.97
C ASN A 51 -32.47 -6.81 15.93
N LEU A 52 -31.76 -6.26 14.94
CA LEU A 52 -32.33 -5.48 13.84
C LEU A 52 -32.78 -6.36 12.66
N GLY A 53 -32.48 -7.66 12.68
CA GLY A 53 -32.78 -8.56 11.57
C GLY A 53 -31.90 -8.35 10.33
N ILE A 54 -30.75 -7.71 10.50
CA ILE A 54 -29.76 -7.51 9.44
C ILE A 54 -29.10 -8.86 9.11
N PRO A 55 -29.06 -9.29 7.85
CA PRO A 55 -28.36 -10.50 7.43
C PRO A 55 -26.87 -10.46 7.81
N ILE A 56 -26.36 -11.56 8.35
CA ILE A 56 -24.96 -11.67 8.79
C ILE A 56 -24.27 -12.76 7.99
N TYR A 57 -23.19 -12.39 7.32
CA TYR A 57 -22.36 -13.31 6.55
C TYR A 57 -21.01 -13.50 7.23
N HIS A 58 -20.62 -14.76 7.46
CA HIS A 58 -19.29 -15.10 7.95
C HIS A 58 -18.39 -15.45 6.77
N VAL A 59 -17.29 -14.71 6.63
CA VAL A 59 -16.29 -14.91 5.57
C VAL A 59 -15.02 -15.45 6.21
N GLU A 60 -14.69 -16.71 5.90
CA GLU A 60 -13.39 -17.26 6.25
C GLU A 60 -12.32 -16.63 5.35
N MET A 61 -11.39 -15.92 5.97
CA MET A 61 -10.23 -15.39 5.27
C MET A 61 -9.10 -16.42 5.32
N PRO A 62 -8.46 -16.75 4.20
CA PRO A 62 -7.18 -17.46 4.24
C PRO A 62 -6.17 -16.69 5.09
N ASP A 63 -5.32 -17.40 5.84
CA ASP A 63 -4.39 -16.81 6.83
C ASP A 63 -3.37 -15.82 6.22
N ASP A 64 -3.27 -15.74 4.91
CA ASP A 64 -2.30 -14.98 4.11
C ASP A 64 -2.90 -13.76 3.37
N ILE A 65 -4.19 -13.51 3.50
CA ILE A 65 -4.78 -12.33 2.88
C ILE A 65 -4.68 -11.13 3.83
N MET A 66 -3.74 -10.26 3.54
CA MET A 66 -3.76 -8.91 4.09
C MET A 66 -4.97 -8.15 3.54
N TYR A 67 -5.69 -7.51 4.44
CA TYR A 67 -6.88 -6.72 4.15
C TYR A 67 -6.56 -5.57 3.19
N TYR A 68 -7.11 -5.64 2.00
CA TYR A 68 -7.24 -4.48 1.13
C TYR A 68 -8.73 -4.25 0.86
N PRO A 69 -9.26 -3.04 1.02
CA PRO A 69 -10.63 -2.76 0.63
C PRO A 69 -10.78 -3.07 -0.86
N VAL A 70 -11.69 -3.98 -1.15
CA VAL A 70 -11.95 -4.45 -2.50
C VAL A 70 -12.71 -3.37 -3.25
N SER A 71 -12.05 -2.60 -4.11
CA SER A 71 -12.76 -1.95 -5.21
C SER A 71 -12.96 -2.96 -6.34
N ALA A 72 -13.98 -2.80 -7.16
CA ALA A 72 -14.33 -3.74 -8.23
C ALA A 72 -13.20 -4.00 -9.26
N ASP A 73 -12.14 -3.18 -9.26
CA ASP A 73 -10.98 -3.26 -10.15
C ASP A 73 -9.75 -3.93 -9.49
N ASN A 74 -9.93 -4.60 -8.36
CA ASN A 74 -8.83 -5.23 -7.62
C ASN A 74 -8.31 -6.51 -8.28
N HIS A 75 -7.62 -6.37 -9.35
CA HIS A 75 -6.52 -7.27 -9.67
C HIS A 75 -5.49 -7.10 -8.56
N ALA A 76 -5.17 -8.20 -7.86
CA ALA A 76 -4.38 -8.24 -6.64
C ALA A 76 -3.26 -7.17 -6.60
N LEU A 77 -3.30 -6.29 -5.60
CA LEU A 77 -2.26 -5.29 -5.39
C LEU A 77 -0.91 -5.98 -5.23
N LEU A 78 0.14 -5.31 -5.69
CA LEU A 78 1.50 -5.81 -5.55
C LEU A 78 1.93 -5.70 -4.08
N GLY A 79 2.49 -6.77 -3.55
CA GLY A 79 2.97 -6.85 -2.17
C GLY A 79 4.37 -7.44 -2.09
N GLN A 80 4.79 -7.89 -0.90
CA GLN A 80 6.08 -8.52 -0.70
C GLN A 80 6.32 -9.76 -1.60
N HIS A 81 5.27 -10.52 -1.88
CA HIS A 81 5.33 -11.67 -2.79
C HIS A 81 5.72 -11.29 -4.23
N SER A 82 5.45 -10.04 -4.62
CA SER A 82 5.82 -9.47 -5.93
C SER A 82 7.24 -8.91 -5.97
N CYS A 83 7.93 -8.87 -4.83
CA CYS A 83 9.29 -8.36 -4.69
C CYS A 83 10.33 -9.47 -4.67
N MET A 84 11.53 -9.14 -5.10
CA MET A 84 12.68 -10.05 -5.01
C MET A 84 12.95 -10.40 -3.54
N PRO A 85 13.32 -11.66 -3.23
CA PRO A 85 13.78 -12.05 -1.91
C PRO A 85 14.95 -11.13 -1.47
N ASP A 86 14.95 -10.76 -0.19
CA ASP A 86 15.98 -9.89 0.42
C ASP A 86 16.18 -8.54 -0.28
N SER A 87 15.22 -8.10 -1.11
CA SER A 87 15.33 -6.83 -1.84
C SER A 87 15.38 -5.61 -0.91
N ARG A 88 14.87 -5.74 0.32
CA ARG A 88 14.96 -4.68 1.35
C ARG A 88 16.40 -4.43 1.82
N ASP A 89 17.28 -5.42 1.69
CA ASP A 89 18.68 -5.33 2.08
C ASP A 89 19.58 -4.94 0.89
N LYS A 90 18.98 -4.68 -0.30
CA LYS A 90 19.70 -4.27 -1.50
C LYS A 90 19.59 -2.77 -1.74
N ASP A 91 20.51 -2.23 -2.53
CA ASP A 91 20.45 -0.86 -3.00
C ASP A 91 19.26 -0.70 -3.97
N TYR A 92 18.51 0.40 -3.78
CA TYR A 92 17.32 0.73 -4.58
C TYR A 92 17.64 1.59 -5.82
N MET A 93 18.85 2.18 -5.88
CA MET A 93 19.22 3.07 -6.97
C MET A 93 19.06 2.40 -8.33
N GLY A 94 18.34 3.05 -9.25
CA GLY A 94 18.11 2.53 -10.59
C GLY A 94 17.22 1.29 -10.63
N LYS A 95 16.41 1.04 -9.62
CA LYS A 95 15.51 -0.12 -9.55
C LYS A 95 14.05 0.31 -9.55
N ILE A 96 13.20 -0.57 -10.09
CA ILE A 96 11.75 -0.43 -9.96
C ILE A 96 11.35 -0.97 -8.61
N LEU A 97 10.67 -0.14 -7.84
CA LEU A 97 10.22 -0.40 -6.48
C LEU A 97 8.71 -0.57 -6.45
N VAL A 98 8.25 -1.46 -5.60
CA VAL A 98 6.83 -1.63 -5.28
C VAL A 98 6.54 -0.85 -4.01
N MET A 99 5.67 0.15 -4.09
CA MET A 99 5.22 0.91 -2.93
C MET A 99 4.21 0.12 -2.11
N ASN A 100 4.33 0.19 -0.79
CA ASN A 100 3.33 -0.37 0.10
C ASN A 100 2.00 0.34 -0.11
N TYR A 101 0.93 -0.44 -0.11
CA TYR A 101 -0.43 0.08 -0.25
C TYR A 101 -0.75 1.20 0.75
N ASP A 102 -0.33 1.05 2.01
CA ASP A 102 -0.60 2.03 3.07
C ASP A 102 0.17 3.34 2.89
N ALA A 103 1.22 3.35 2.11
CA ALA A 103 1.99 4.55 1.78
C ALA A 103 1.30 5.40 0.70
N LEU A 104 0.37 4.82 -0.06
CA LEU A 104 -0.41 5.52 -1.08
C LEU A 104 -1.65 6.19 -0.47
N LYS A 105 -1.96 7.38 -0.95
CA LYS A 105 -3.25 8.02 -0.66
C LYS A 105 -4.39 7.14 -1.21
N PRO A 106 -5.57 7.15 -0.58
CA PRO A 106 -6.69 6.28 -0.98
C PRO A 106 -7.02 6.32 -2.48
N GLU A 107 -6.97 7.49 -3.09
CA GLU A 107 -7.25 7.72 -4.52
C GLU A 107 -6.23 7.11 -5.47
N TYR A 108 -5.01 6.80 -4.99
CA TYR A 108 -3.91 6.22 -5.77
C TYR A 108 -3.68 4.74 -5.46
N ARG A 109 -4.58 4.09 -4.74
CA ARG A 109 -4.43 2.71 -4.31
C ARG A 109 -4.78 1.73 -5.41
N SER A 110 -3.93 1.66 -6.45
CA SER A 110 -4.04 0.69 -7.54
C SER A 110 -2.65 0.26 -7.99
N ARG A 111 -2.56 -0.87 -8.72
CA ARG A 111 -1.30 -1.46 -9.19
C ARG A 111 -0.36 -0.48 -9.88
N PRO A 112 -0.82 0.30 -10.89
CA PRO A 112 0.09 1.14 -11.63
C PRO A 112 0.73 2.22 -10.76
N TYR A 113 0.01 2.76 -9.76
CA TYR A 113 0.55 3.74 -8.82
C TYR A 113 1.50 3.16 -7.77
N GLN A 114 1.60 1.84 -7.64
CA GLN A 114 2.58 1.21 -6.76
C GLN A 114 3.99 1.14 -7.34
N LEU A 115 4.15 1.43 -8.65
CA LEU A 115 5.41 1.22 -9.37
C LEU A 115 6.18 2.52 -9.52
N TRP A 116 7.36 2.54 -8.89
CA TRP A 116 8.22 3.72 -8.80
C TRP A 116 9.64 3.38 -9.18
N PHE A 117 10.26 4.21 -10.00
CA PHE A 117 11.69 4.08 -10.33
C PHE A 117 12.52 4.93 -9.38
N ALA A 118 13.47 4.32 -8.69
CA ALA A 118 14.36 5.02 -7.77
C ALA A 118 15.45 5.79 -8.52
N THR A 119 15.39 7.11 -8.45
CA THR A 119 16.31 8.02 -9.14
C THR A 119 17.45 8.52 -8.25
N GLY A 120 17.36 8.35 -6.93
CA GLY A 120 18.39 8.80 -6.01
C GLY A 120 17.98 8.84 -4.54
N GLY A 121 18.78 9.58 -3.79
CA GLY A 121 18.59 9.79 -2.36
C GLY A 121 19.34 8.79 -1.49
N PHE A 122 19.79 9.26 -0.32
CA PHE A 122 20.52 8.39 0.62
C PHE A 122 19.72 7.20 1.15
N GLY A 123 18.38 7.25 1.06
CA GLY A 123 17.49 6.15 1.43
C GLY A 123 17.54 4.97 0.48
N CYS A 124 18.18 5.11 -0.70
CA CYS A 124 18.43 3.97 -1.60
C CYS A 124 19.37 2.95 -0.95
N SER A 125 20.32 3.38 -0.14
CA SER A 125 21.20 2.47 0.59
C SER A 125 20.44 1.74 1.71
N PRO A 126 20.61 0.41 1.86
CA PRO A 126 19.93 -0.36 2.91
C PRO A 126 20.36 0.03 4.33
N THR A 127 21.54 0.64 4.50
CA THR A 127 22.05 1.10 5.79
C THR A 127 21.59 2.50 6.18
N ALA A 128 21.01 3.26 5.26
CA ALA A 128 20.66 4.66 5.45
C ALA A 128 19.24 4.83 6.05
N ARG A 129 19.04 4.41 7.29
CA ARG A 129 17.75 4.52 7.98
C ARG A 129 17.27 5.96 8.07
N GLY A 130 15.96 6.18 7.91
CA GLY A 130 15.31 7.48 8.02
C GLY A 130 15.65 8.46 6.90
N ARG A 131 16.35 8.03 5.86
CA ARG A 131 16.71 8.83 4.68
C ARG A 131 15.70 8.67 3.57
N ARG A 132 15.62 9.72 2.73
CA ARG A 132 14.68 9.74 1.61
C ARG A 132 15.21 8.99 0.41
N VAL A 133 14.31 8.27 -0.25
CA VAL A 133 14.44 7.74 -1.61
C VAL A 133 13.73 8.71 -2.52
N PHE A 134 14.41 9.23 -3.53
CA PHE A 134 13.79 9.97 -4.62
C PHE A 134 13.36 9.00 -5.69
N ALA A 135 12.12 9.10 -6.15
CA ALA A 135 11.59 8.18 -7.12
C ALA A 135 10.60 8.87 -8.05
N THR A 136 10.48 8.31 -9.24
CA THR A 136 9.55 8.74 -10.27
C THR A 136 8.51 7.64 -10.50
N SER A 137 7.24 8.01 -10.46
CA SER A 137 6.12 7.12 -10.77
C SER A 137 6.23 6.67 -12.22
N LEU A 138 6.15 5.37 -12.47
CA LEU A 138 6.16 4.85 -13.83
C LEU A 138 4.85 5.17 -14.57
N TYR A 139 3.75 5.29 -13.83
CA TYR A 139 2.43 5.45 -14.42
C TYR A 139 2.18 6.87 -14.95
N ASP A 140 2.48 7.90 -14.16
CA ASP A 140 2.16 9.30 -14.49
C ASP A 140 3.39 10.23 -14.53
N GLY A 141 4.59 9.71 -14.27
CA GLY A 141 5.83 10.47 -14.29
C GLY A 141 6.02 11.42 -13.10
N GLU A 142 5.15 11.37 -12.09
CA GLU A 142 5.28 12.22 -10.89
C GLU A 142 6.58 11.89 -10.16
N GLN A 143 7.35 12.96 -9.83
CA GLN A 143 8.55 12.83 -9.02
C GLN A 143 8.24 13.16 -7.56
N SER A 144 8.63 12.25 -6.67
CA SER A 144 8.37 12.42 -5.25
C SER A 144 9.49 11.82 -4.38
N SER A 145 9.37 12.01 -3.08
CA SER A 145 10.33 11.48 -2.12
C SER A 145 9.61 10.74 -0.99
N PHE A 146 10.09 9.54 -0.70
CA PHE A 146 9.52 8.60 0.24
C PHE A 146 10.56 8.12 1.24
N TYR A 147 10.14 7.50 2.32
CA TYR A 147 11.06 6.73 3.15
C TYR A 147 11.24 5.32 2.56
N ARG A 148 12.42 4.74 2.79
CA ARG A 148 12.69 3.37 2.34
C ARG A 148 11.63 2.35 2.81
N GLN A 149 11.12 2.52 4.01
CA GLN A 149 10.07 1.68 4.59
C GLN A 149 8.71 1.77 3.89
N ASP A 150 8.48 2.82 3.09
CA ASP A 150 7.26 2.99 2.32
C ASP A 150 7.19 2.03 1.13
N PHE A 151 8.32 1.36 0.82
CA PHE A 151 8.41 0.37 -0.25
C PHE A 151 8.42 -1.07 0.30
N ALA A 152 7.68 -1.95 -0.38
CA ALA A 152 7.69 -3.39 -0.14
C ALA A 152 9.04 -4.02 -0.57
N GLY A 153 9.65 -3.49 -1.62
CA GLY A 153 10.93 -3.94 -2.14
C GLY A 153 11.11 -3.67 -3.63
N ILE A 154 12.12 -4.30 -4.22
CA ILE A 154 12.39 -4.27 -5.66
C ILE A 154 11.49 -5.30 -6.34
N ILE A 155 10.78 -4.91 -7.39
CA ILE A 155 9.89 -5.81 -8.13
C ILE A 155 10.66 -7.00 -8.72
N LYS A 156 10.04 -8.17 -8.75
CA LYS A 156 10.55 -9.34 -9.46
C LYS A 156 10.49 -9.11 -10.98
N PRO A 157 11.51 -9.56 -11.75
CA PRO A 157 11.50 -9.43 -13.21
C PRO A 157 10.25 -10.02 -13.87
N GLU A 158 9.84 -11.22 -13.44
CA GLU A 158 8.67 -11.91 -13.98
C GLU A 158 7.36 -11.17 -13.72
N VAL A 159 7.25 -10.51 -12.55
CA VAL A 159 6.07 -9.69 -12.21
C VAL A 159 6.08 -8.41 -13.04
N TRP A 160 7.27 -7.81 -13.24
CA TRP A 160 7.40 -6.64 -14.08
C TRP A 160 7.01 -6.94 -15.55
N GLU A 161 7.48 -8.03 -16.12
CA GLU A 161 7.11 -8.47 -17.47
C GLU A 161 5.60 -8.64 -17.64
N GLU A 162 4.91 -9.16 -16.61
CA GLU A 162 3.45 -9.28 -16.61
C GLU A 162 2.76 -7.91 -16.57
N VAL A 163 3.19 -7.03 -15.65
CA VAL A 163 2.50 -5.78 -15.35
C VAL A 163 2.75 -4.72 -16.41
N GLN A 164 3.98 -4.65 -16.98
CA GLN A 164 4.32 -3.64 -17.98
C GLN A 164 3.45 -3.72 -19.25
N GLY A 165 2.90 -4.88 -19.57
CA GLY A 165 1.98 -5.07 -20.70
C GLY A 165 0.51 -4.76 -20.38
N GLN A 166 0.17 -4.52 -19.13
CA GLN A 166 -1.22 -4.31 -18.69
C GLN A 166 -1.62 -2.83 -18.60
N TYR A 167 -0.64 -1.92 -18.52
CA TYR A 167 -0.86 -0.49 -18.32
C TYR A 167 0.01 0.34 -19.24
N ASP A 168 -0.50 1.51 -19.68
CA ASP A 168 0.25 2.51 -20.42
C ASP A 168 1.15 3.32 -19.47
N PHE A 169 2.36 2.82 -19.23
CA PHE A 169 3.34 3.55 -18.45
C PHE A 169 3.95 4.69 -19.26
N GLN A 170 4.03 5.88 -18.69
CA GLN A 170 4.62 7.06 -19.33
C GLN A 170 6.15 6.99 -19.41
N ILE A 171 6.76 6.21 -18.49
CA ILE A 171 8.20 6.04 -18.42
C ILE A 171 8.53 4.59 -18.74
N THR A 172 9.21 4.36 -19.86
CA THR A 172 9.78 3.06 -20.20
C THR A 172 11.17 2.93 -19.59
N THR A 173 11.49 1.74 -19.09
CA THR A 173 12.80 1.45 -18.48
C THR A 173 14.00 1.74 -19.38
N GLN A 174 13.80 1.87 -20.71
CA GLN A 174 14.85 2.25 -21.66
C GLN A 174 15.22 3.74 -21.61
N GLU A 175 14.29 4.62 -21.26
CA GLU A 175 14.57 6.06 -21.11
C GLU A 175 15.32 6.36 -19.82
N VAL A 176 15.04 5.58 -18.78
CA VAL A 176 15.66 5.77 -17.45
C VAL A 176 17.14 5.37 -17.44
N HIS A 177 17.55 4.39 -18.25
CA HIS A 177 18.97 4.01 -18.39
C HIS A 177 19.82 5.03 -19.15
N LYS A 178 19.22 5.87 -20.00
CA LYS A 178 19.96 6.88 -20.75
C LYS A 178 20.40 8.08 -19.93
N ASP A 179 19.61 8.47 -18.95
CA ASP A 179 19.91 9.63 -18.11
C ASP A 179 20.96 9.34 -17.01
N SER A 180 21.25 8.06 -16.74
CA SER A 180 22.28 7.65 -15.78
C SER A 180 23.69 7.53 -16.37
N GLU A 181 23.85 7.64 -17.69
CA GLU A 181 25.13 7.52 -18.40
C GLU A 181 25.75 8.84 -18.85
N THR A 182 25.30 9.98 -18.35
CA THR A 182 25.99 11.24 -18.63
C THR A 182 27.28 11.32 -17.82
N PRO A 183 28.46 11.21 -18.44
CA PRO A 183 29.75 11.37 -17.73
C PRO A 183 29.89 12.81 -17.29
N GLN A 184 30.28 13.03 -16.05
CA GLN A 184 30.87 14.30 -15.65
C GLN A 184 32.18 14.45 -16.40
N GLU A 185 32.15 15.11 -17.56
CA GLU A 185 33.35 15.63 -18.20
C GLU A 185 33.83 16.89 -17.46
N GLY A 186 34.98 16.75 -16.91
CA GLY A 186 36.03 17.74 -16.92
C GLY A 186 35.80 19.06 -16.17
N MET A 187 36.27 19.15 -14.96
CA MET A 187 36.93 20.39 -14.52
C MET A 187 38.40 20.09 -14.20
N GLU A 188 39.20 20.03 -15.25
CA GLU A 188 40.62 20.39 -15.21
C GLU A 188 40.72 21.90 -15.55
N THR A 189 41.19 22.67 -14.65
CA THR A 189 42.25 23.69 -14.63
C THR A 189 42.12 24.55 -13.42
#